data_9a621eff1d2b15234a542bee636da5cd
#
_entry.id   9a621eff1d2b15234a542bee636da5cd
#
_cell.length_a   1.000
_cell.length_b   1.000
_cell.length_c   1.000
_cell.angle_alpha   90.00
_cell.angle_beta   90.00
_cell.angle_gamma   90.00
#
_symmetry.space_group_name_H-M   'P 1'
#
loop_
_entity.id
_entity.type
_entity.pdbx_description
1 polymer ?
#
loop_
_entity_poly.entity_id
_entity_poly.type
_entity_poly.pdbx_seq_one_letter_code
_entity_poly.pdbx_strand_id
1 'polypeptide(L)'
;VGSEMCIRDRIRNMEAVFGYIIGLGAAVMMPIIFTILGVCIKIKFGKALQSGLYVGVGFVGLSVITALLTSSLSPSLSKVVEIYDLNLEVFDMGWPAAAAVAYNTSVGAFIIPVCLGVNILMLLTKTTKTVNIDLWNYWHFAFIGAMVYYTMDNIAWGFFAAVICYILTLIAADYTAPKFQKFYDKMDGISIPQPFCQGFMPFAILINKALDLIPGFNKLYIDAEGMKKKFGILGEPLFLGVLVGCGIGALACKNGQELMDGIPGILGLGIKMGAVMELIPRITGLFIEGLRPISDATRQMIARKFGENAGLHIGMSPALVIGHPTTLVVSLLLIPVTLFLAVVLPGNQFLPLASLAGMFYVFPIILPITNGNVVKTFIIGLILMVIGLYFVTNLAPYFTSAAHDVFNITKDTAVAIPEGFEGGALDFASSPLAWVIFHLTHTVKYVGPAVLVVCTLGLAVLNRRAIVRKKY
;
A
#
# COMPACT_ATOMS: atom_id res chain seq x y z
N VAL A 1 -19.22 1.04 -43.28
CA VAL A 1 -19.59 -0.31 -42.77
C VAL A 1 -18.37 -1.19 -42.61
N GLY A 2 -17.40 -1.23 -43.57
CA GLY A 2 -16.20 -2.08 -43.45
C GLY A 2 -15.16 -1.58 -42.42
N SER A 3 -15.02 -0.28 -42.21
CA SER A 3 -14.04 0.29 -41.26
C SER A 3 -14.50 0.17 -39.80
N GLU A 4 -15.78 0.32 -39.53
CA GLU A 4 -16.33 0.17 -38.15
C GLU A 4 -16.31 -1.30 -37.70
N MET A 5 -16.57 -2.25 -38.60
CA MET A 5 -16.49 -3.68 -38.30
C MET A 5 -15.04 -4.09 -38.01
N CYS A 6 -14.08 -3.57 -38.75
CA CYS A 6 -12.65 -3.85 -38.53
C CYS A 6 -12.14 -3.24 -37.23
N ILE A 7 -12.65 -2.06 -36.79
CA ILE A 7 -12.31 -1.43 -35.51
C ILE A 7 -12.94 -2.24 -34.38
N ARG A 8 -14.21 -2.66 -34.49
CA ARG A 8 -14.91 -3.46 -33.49
C ARG A 8 -14.28 -4.84 -33.32
N ASP A 9 -13.84 -5.49 -34.38
CA ASP A 9 -13.12 -6.77 -34.31
C ASP A 9 -11.72 -6.62 -33.70
N ARG A 10 -11.00 -5.52 -33.97
CA ARG A 10 -9.73 -5.21 -33.29
C ARG A 10 -9.91 -4.94 -31.79
N ILE A 11 -10.95 -4.19 -31.40
CA ILE A 11 -11.26 -3.94 -30.00
C ILE A 11 -11.59 -5.27 -29.30
N ARG A 12 -12.43 -6.11 -29.90
CA ARG A 12 -12.80 -7.42 -29.35
C ARG A 12 -11.61 -8.39 -29.23
N ASN A 13 -10.71 -8.39 -30.22
CA ASN A 13 -9.48 -9.16 -30.13
C ASN A 13 -8.51 -8.61 -29.08
N MET A 14 -8.42 -7.30 -28.91
CA MET A 14 -7.66 -6.69 -27.83
C MET A 14 -8.26 -7.05 -26.47
N GLU A 15 -9.57 -6.94 -26.30
CA GLU A 15 -10.27 -7.33 -25.07
C GLU A 15 -10.01 -8.82 -24.72
N ALA A 16 -10.04 -9.71 -25.72
CA ALA A 16 -9.74 -11.12 -25.53
C ALA A 16 -8.28 -11.36 -25.11
N VAL A 17 -7.31 -10.65 -25.73
CA VAL A 17 -5.89 -10.73 -25.36
C VAL A 17 -5.66 -10.18 -23.96
N PHE A 18 -6.27 -9.03 -23.63
CA PHE A 18 -6.16 -8.45 -22.30
C PHE A 18 -6.85 -9.32 -21.24
N GLY A 19 -8.02 -9.86 -21.53
CA GLY A 19 -8.71 -10.81 -20.65
C GLY A 19 -7.85 -12.06 -20.38
N TYR A 20 -7.16 -12.56 -21.40
CA TYR A 20 -6.21 -13.67 -21.24
C TYR A 20 -5.01 -13.28 -20.33
N ILE A 21 -4.41 -12.11 -20.59
CA ILE A 21 -3.27 -11.61 -19.78
C ILE A 21 -3.69 -11.40 -18.31
N ILE A 22 -4.86 -10.81 -18.09
CA ILE A 22 -5.43 -10.61 -16.74
C ILE A 22 -5.69 -11.97 -16.08
N GLY A 23 -6.24 -12.94 -16.84
CA GLY A 23 -6.50 -14.30 -16.37
C GLY A 23 -5.26 -15.09 -15.95
N LEU A 24 -4.04 -14.68 -16.39
CA LEU A 24 -2.79 -15.28 -15.91
C LEU A 24 -2.49 -14.96 -14.42
N GLY A 25 -3.14 -13.94 -13.85
CA GLY A 25 -2.89 -13.47 -12.49
C GLY A 25 -1.57 -12.71 -12.33
N ALA A 26 -1.48 -11.94 -11.25
CA ALA A 26 -0.32 -11.08 -10.98
C ALA A 26 1.01 -11.84 -10.89
N ALA A 27 0.99 -13.05 -10.34
CA ALA A 27 2.19 -13.89 -10.17
C ALA A 27 2.87 -14.28 -11.50
N VAL A 28 2.12 -14.33 -12.61
CA VAL A 28 2.65 -14.64 -13.96
C VAL A 28 2.78 -13.37 -14.80
N MET A 29 1.78 -12.50 -14.75
CA MET A 29 1.76 -11.27 -15.54
C MET A 29 2.92 -10.32 -15.20
N MET A 30 3.18 -10.11 -13.91
CA MET A 30 4.22 -9.16 -13.47
C MET A 30 5.64 -9.58 -13.86
N PRO A 31 6.07 -10.85 -13.74
CA PRO A 31 7.32 -11.33 -14.30
C PRO A 31 7.51 -10.98 -15.78
N ILE A 32 6.48 -11.16 -16.58
CA ILE A 32 6.53 -10.85 -18.02
C ILE A 32 6.74 -9.35 -18.23
N ILE A 33 5.93 -8.52 -17.55
CA ILE A 33 6.03 -7.06 -17.64
C ILE A 33 7.41 -6.57 -17.23
N PHE A 34 7.93 -7.03 -16.08
CA PHE A 34 9.26 -6.61 -15.60
C PHE A 34 10.38 -7.09 -16.49
N THR A 35 10.26 -8.29 -17.08
CA THR A 35 11.23 -8.78 -18.07
C THR A 35 11.26 -7.88 -19.31
N ILE A 36 10.09 -7.57 -19.88
CA ILE A 36 9.99 -6.68 -21.05
C ILE A 36 10.56 -5.29 -20.73
N LEU A 37 10.17 -4.71 -19.60
CA LEU A 37 10.70 -3.41 -19.15
C LEU A 37 12.22 -3.44 -18.99
N GLY A 38 12.76 -4.48 -18.36
CA GLY A 38 14.20 -4.66 -18.20
C GLY A 38 14.92 -4.67 -19.53
N VAL A 39 14.41 -5.39 -20.53
CA VAL A 39 14.96 -5.42 -21.89
C VAL A 39 14.86 -4.04 -22.57
N CYS A 40 13.71 -3.35 -22.42
CA CYS A 40 13.51 -2.00 -22.99
C CYS A 40 14.53 -0.98 -22.46
N ILE A 41 14.94 -1.09 -21.19
CA ILE A 41 15.99 -0.26 -20.58
C ILE A 41 17.40 -0.82 -20.75
N LYS A 42 17.59 -1.76 -21.68
CA LYS A 42 18.86 -2.36 -22.08
C LYS A 42 19.54 -3.26 -21.03
N ILE A 43 18.80 -3.84 -20.13
CA ILE A 43 19.29 -4.94 -19.29
C ILE A 43 19.39 -6.20 -20.16
N LYS A 44 20.46 -6.99 -19.96
CA LYS A 44 20.59 -8.29 -20.65
C LYS A 44 19.39 -9.18 -20.34
N PHE A 45 18.82 -9.85 -21.35
CA PHE A 45 17.60 -10.66 -21.23
C PHE A 45 17.59 -11.61 -20.04
N GLY A 46 18.68 -12.38 -19.82
CA GLY A 46 18.77 -13.31 -18.68
C GLY A 46 18.65 -12.62 -17.33
N LYS A 47 19.24 -11.41 -17.16
CA LYS A 47 19.14 -10.64 -15.93
C LYS A 47 17.76 -9.99 -15.77
N ALA A 48 17.14 -9.54 -16.88
CA ALA A 48 15.78 -9.01 -16.86
C ALA A 48 14.77 -10.10 -16.52
N LEU A 49 14.93 -11.29 -17.08
CA LEU A 49 14.12 -12.47 -16.76
C LEU A 49 14.25 -12.88 -15.29
N GLN A 50 15.48 -12.92 -14.78
CA GLN A 50 15.73 -13.21 -13.36
C GLN A 50 15.04 -12.19 -12.45
N SER A 51 15.14 -10.89 -12.77
CA SER A 51 14.42 -9.83 -12.05
C SER A 51 12.91 -10.06 -12.05
N GLY A 52 12.33 -10.36 -13.21
CA GLY A 52 10.90 -10.67 -13.32
C GLY A 52 10.50 -11.90 -12.49
N LEU A 53 11.29 -12.97 -12.56
CA LEU A 53 11.01 -14.21 -11.81
C LEU A 53 11.06 -13.99 -10.29
N TYR A 54 11.98 -13.19 -9.76
CA TYR A 54 12.00 -12.83 -8.34
C TYR A 54 10.71 -12.13 -7.91
N VAL A 55 10.19 -11.24 -8.75
CA VAL A 55 8.89 -10.59 -8.51
C VAL A 55 7.77 -11.63 -8.47
N GLY A 56 7.70 -12.54 -9.43
CA GLY A 56 6.69 -13.60 -9.47
C GLY A 56 6.75 -14.53 -8.25
N VAL A 57 7.97 -14.96 -7.86
CA VAL A 57 8.19 -15.79 -6.65
C VAL A 57 7.74 -15.01 -5.40
N GLY A 58 8.00 -13.71 -5.34
CA GLY A 58 7.52 -12.83 -4.27
C GLY A 58 5.99 -12.86 -4.18
N PHE A 59 5.25 -12.75 -5.31
CA PHE A 59 3.79 -12.84 -5.34
C PHE A 59 3.28 -14.18 -4.81
N VAL A 60 3.84 -15.29 -5.30
CA VAL A 60 3.46 -16.63 -4.83
C VAL A 60 3.72 -16.77 -3.33
N GLY A 61 4.90 -16.33 -2.88
CA GLY A 61 5.26 -16.37 -1.45
C GLY A 61 4.28 -15.60 -0.57
N LEU A 62 3.88 -14.40 -1.01
CA LEU A 62 2.87 -13.61 -0.29
C LEU A 62 1.51 -14.27 -0.27
N SER A 63 1.06 -14.82 -1.40
CA SER A 63 -0.21 -15.55 -1.47
C SER A 63 -0.23 -16.73 -0.48
N VAL A 64 0.87 -17.49 -0.41
CA VAL A 64 1.00 -18.63 0.54
C VAL A 64 0.91 -18.15 2.00
N ILE A 65 1.60 -17.05 2.34
CA ILE A 65 1.58 -16.53 3.71
C ILE A 65 0.22 -15.93 4.05
N THR A 66 -0.41 -15.21 3.12
CA THR A 66 -1.76 -14.68 3.33
C THR A 66 -2.76 -15.82 3.52
N ALA A 67 -2.68 -16.87 2.73
CA ALA A 67 -3.51 -18.06 2.91
C ALA A 67 -3.28 -18.74 4.29
N LEU A 68 -2.03 -18.85 4.73
CA LEU A 68 -1.69 -19.36 6.06
C LEU A 68 -2.30 -18.48 7.16
N LEU A 69 -2.16 -17.16 7.04
CA LEU A 69 -2.73 -16.18 7.97
C LEU A 69 -4.25 -16.34 8.05
N THR A 70 -4.92 -16.24 6.92
CA THR A 70 -6.38 -16.28 6.80
C THR A 70 -6.92 -17.62 7.36
N SER A 71 -6.40 -18.76 6.90
CA SER A 71 -6.86 -20.07 7.35
C SER A 71 -6.60 -20.33 8.84
N SER A 72 -5.57 -19.70 9.41
CA SER A 72 -5.24 -19.88 10.82
C SER A 72 -6.05 -18.98 11.75
N LEU A 73 -6.30 -17.73 11.34
CA LEU A 73 -6.96 -16.72 12.17
C LEU A 73 -8.48 -16.74 12.06
N SER A 74 -9.04 -16.96 10.86
CA SER A 74 -10.49 -16.85 10.65
C SER A 74 -11.31 -17.68 11.62
N PRO A 75 -10.97 -18.97 11.94
CA PRO A 75 -11.76 -19.75 12.88
C PRO A 75 -11.77 -19.18 14.30
N SER A 76 -10.61 -18.69 14.76
CA SER A 76 -10.50 -18.09 16.10
C SER A 76 -11.18 -16.73 16.16
N LEU A 77 -11.07 -15.95 15.08
CA LEU A 77 -11.69 -14.64 15.00
C LEU A 77 -13.22 -14.74 14.98
N SER A 78 -13.79 -15.65 14.19
CA SER A 78 -15.25 -15.88 14.17
C SER A 78 -15.77 -16.23 15.55
N LYS A 79 -15.03 -17.03 16.32
CA LYS A 79 -15.38 -17.35 17.72
C LYS A 79 -15.29 -16.11 18.62
N VAL A 80 -14.26 -15.26 18.49
CA VAL A 80 -14.15 -14.02 19.25
C VAL A 80 -15.33 -13.11 18.96
N VAL A 81 -15.67 -12.93 17.68
CA VAL A 81 -16.83 -12.13 17.27
C VAL A 81 -18.11 -12.66 17.89
N GLU A 82 -18.35 -13.97 17.86
CA GLU A 82 -19.52 -14.62 18.45
C GLU A 82 -19.55 -14.50 19.99
N ILE A 83 -18.43 -14.74 20.67
CA ILE A 83 -18.35 -14.76 22.16
C ILE A 83 -18.60 -13.39 22.73
N TYR A 84 -18.06 -12.34 22.10
CA TYR A 84 -18.09 -10.96 22.61
C TYR A 84 -19.16 -10.10 21.93
N ASP A 85 -20.01 -10.70 21.07
CA ASP A 85 -21.08 -10.00 20.32
C ASP A 85 -20.54 -8.76 19.59
N LEU A 86 -19.44 -8.94 18.86
CA LEU A 86 -18.75 -7.85 18.17
C LEU A 86 -19.36 -7.66 16.78
N ASN A 87 -19.65 -6.41 16.43
CA ASN A 87 -20.12 -6.05 15.09
C ASN A 87 -18.95 -5.85 14.11
N LEU A 88 -18.25 -6.92 13.78
CA LEU A 88 -17.07 -6.93 12.91
C LEU A 88 -17.40 -7.71 11.63
N GLU A 89 -18.07 -7.05 10.70
CA GLU A 89 -18.58 -7.63 9.45
C GLU A 89 -17.59 -7.54 8.28
N VAL A 90 -16.49 -6.78 8.45
CA VAL A 90 -15.48 -6.58 7.40
C VAL A 90 -14.26 -7.46 7.66
N PHE A 91 -14.08 -8.46 6.80
CA PHE A 91 -12.94 -9.38 6.84
C PHE A 91 -11.70 -8.73 6.22
N ASP A 92 -10.57 -8.83 6.92
CA ASP A 92 -9.31 -8.30 6.43
C ASP A 92 -8.68 -9.21 5.37
N MET A 93 -8.81 -8.82 4.12
CA MET A 93 -8.23 -9.51 2.96
C MET A 93 -6.73 -9.22 2.78
N GLY A 94 -6.23 -8.14 3.41
CA GLY A 94 -4.86 -7.68 3.28
C GLY A 94 -4.49 -7.11 1.90
N TRP A 95 -3.30 -6.51 1.82
CA TRP A 95 -2.81 -5.89 0.59
C TRP A 95 -2.64 -6.86 -0.61
N PRO A 96 -2.33 -8.17 -0.44
CA PRO A 96 -2.23 -9.07 -1.59
C PRO A 96 -3.55 -9.21 -2.33
N ALA A 97 -4.66 -9.32 -1.61
CA ALA A 97 -5.99 -9.34 -2.21
C ALA A 97 -6.34 -7.99 -2.86
N ALA A 98 -6.02 -6.87 -2.20
CA ALA A 98 -6.22 -5.55 -2.78
C ALA A 98 -5.42 -5.35 -4.08
N ALA A 99 -4.16 -5.80 -4.11
CA ALA A 99 -3.33 -5.77 -5.30
C ALA A 99 -3.85 -6.71 -6.42
N ALA A 100 -4.36 -7.89 -6.05
CA ALA A 100 -4.98 -8.83 -6.98
C ALA A 100 -6.25 -8.22 -7.60
N VAL A 101 -7.13 -7.63 -6.80
CA VAL A 101 -8.30 -6.88 -7.30
C VAL A 101 -7.85 -5.78 -8.26
N ALA A 102 -6.87 -4.98 -7.87
CA ALA A 102 -6.39 -3.86 -8.68
C ALA A 102 -5.86 -4.31 -10.05
N TYR A 103 -4.95 -5.28 -10.09
CA TYR A 103 -4.29 -5.70 -11.32
C TYR A 103 -5.17 -6.59 -12.23
N ASN A 104 -6.13 -7.29 -11.68
CA ASN A 104 -7.06 -8.13 -12.46
C ASN A 104 -8.25 -7.33 -13.03
N THR A 105 -8.12 -6.02 -13.16
CA THR A 105 -9.12 -5.14 -13.77
C THR A 105 -8.62 -4.52 -15.08
N SER A 106 -9.54 -4.04 -15.91
CA SER A 106 -9.18 -3.31 -17.13
C SER A 106 -8.35 -2.05 -16.82
N VAL A 107 -8.60 -1.38 -15.69
CA VAL A 107 -7.77 -0.26 -15.24
C VAL A 107 -6.36 -0.74 -14.89
N GLY A 108 -6.26 -1.83 -14.13
CA GLY A 108 -4.98 -2.43 -13.72
C GLY A 108 -4.11 -2.87 -14.89
N ALA A 109 -4.72 -3.45 -15.93
CA ALA A 109 -4.02 -3.89 -17.12
C ALA A 109 -3.27 -2.75 -17.84
N PHE A 110 -3.81 -1.53 -17.82
CA PHE A 110 -3.24 -0.36 -18.49
C PHE A 110 -2.57 0.64 -17.55
N ILE A 111 -2.58 0.40 -16.25
CA ILE A 111 -2.10 1.40 -15.27
C ILE A 111 -0.65 1.81 -15.51
N ILE A 112 0.22 0.84 -15.84
CA ILE A 112 1.65 1.10 -16.04
C ILE A 112 1.88 2.03 -17.22
N PRO A 113 1.45 1.74 -18.48
CA PRO A 113 1.68 2.62 -19.60
C PRO A 113 1.00 3.99 -19.42
N VAL A 114 -0.20 4.05 -18.85
CA VAL A 114 -0.91 5.31 -18.61
C VAL A 114 -0.13 6.19 -17.63
N CYS A 115 0.23 5.67 -16.47
CA CYS A 115 0.96 6.43 -15.46
C CYS A 115 2.38 6.80 -15.91
N LEU A 116 3.10 5.94 -16.65
CA LEU A 116 4.38 6.30 -17.23
C LEU A 116 4.24 7.45 -18.24
N GLY A 117 3.20 7.42 -19.09
CA GLY A 117 2.91 8.52 -20.01
C GLY A 117 2.65 9.84 -19.28
N VAL A 118 1.86 9.82 -18.20
CA VAL A 118 1.62 10.98 -17.33
C VAL A 118 2.92 11.46 -16.69
N ASN A 119 3.76 10.56 -16.19
CA ASN A 119 5.05 10.93 -15.59
C ASN A 119 5.97 11.62 -16.60
N ILE A 120 6.08 11.08 -17.81
CA ILE A 120 6.85 11.70 -18.89
C ILE A 120 6.32 13.12 -19.18
N LEU A 121 5.01 13.29 -19.31
CA LEU A 121 4.39 14.61 -19.53
C LEU A 121 4.70 15.58 -18.39
N MET A 122 4.61 15.13 -17.14
CA MET A 122 4.91 15.95 -15.97
C MET A 122 6.39 16.34 -15.89
N LEU A 123 7.31 15.46 -16.29
CA LEU A 123 8.74 15.75 -16.38
C LEU A 123 9.03 16.79 -17.48
N LEU A 124 8.43 16.63 -18.67
CA LEU A 124 8.58 17.56 -19.79
C LEU A 124 8.04 18.95 -19.44
N THR A 125 6.92 19.03 -18.75
CA THR A 125 6.30 20.29 -18.29
C THR A 125 6.94 20.85 -17.02
N LYS A 126 7.93 20.13 -16.45
CA LYS A 126 8.61 20.48 -15.18
C LYS A 126 7.63 20.62 -14.00
N THR A 127 6.54 19.87 -14.02
CA THR A 127 5.56 19.80 -12.92
C THR A 127 5.91 18.72 -11.89
N THR A 128 6.90 17.88 -12.17
CA THR A 128 7.56 16.98 -11.21
C THR A 128 9.06 16.86 -11.48
N LYS A 129 9.84 16.49 -10.48
CA LYS A 129 11.23 16.04 -10.58
C LYS A 129 11.37 14.54 -10.41
N THR A 130 10.31 13.86 -9.98
CA THR A 130 10.32 12.44 -9.68
C THR A 130 10.08 11.62 -10.95
N VAL A 131 11.02 10.73 -11.25
CA VAL A 131 10.86 9.65 -12.24
C VAL A 131 10.41 8.41 -11.47
N ASN A 132 9.14 8.08 -11.55
CA ASN A 132 8.58 6.95 -10.81
C ASN A 132 8.83 5.63 -11.53
N ILE A 133 9.80 4.86 -11.03
CA ILE A 133 10.18 3.55 -11.57
C ILE A 133 9.77 2.39 -10.66
N ASP A 134 9.10 2.68 -9.55
CA ASP A 134 8.58 1.69 -8.62
C ASP A 134 7.25 1.13 -9.13
N LEU A 135 7.35 0.38 -10.19
CA LEU A 135 6.19 -0.20 -10.89
C LEU A 135 5.38 -1.16 -10.02
N TRP A 136 6.01 -1.72 -8.97
CA TRP A 136 5.30 -2.52 -8.00
C TRP A 136 4.16 -1.75 -7.34
N ASN A 137 4.42 -0.54 -6.87
CA ASN A 137 3.43 0.28 -6.18
C ASN A 137 2.34 0.86 -7.10
N TYR A 138 2.38 0.58 -8.41
CA TYR A 138 1.33 1.01 -9.33
C TYR A 138 -0.02 0.35 -9.04
N TRP A 139 -0.05 -0.77 -8.30
CA TRP A 139 -1.30 -1.37 -7.88
C TRP A 139 -2.17 -0.43 -7.00
N HIS A 140 -1.57 0.47 -6.25
CA HIS A 140 -2.33 1.45 -5.46
C HIS A 140 -3.13 2.41 -6.34
N PHE A 141 -2.53 2.85 -7.46
CA PHE A 141 -3.23 3.69 -8.44
C PHE A 141 -4.30 2.89 -9.18
N ALA A 142 -4.00 1.65 -9.53
CA ALA A 142 -4.95 0.72 -10.11
C ALA A 142 -6.09 0.40 -9.15
N PHE A 143 -5.82 0.25 -7.85
CA PHE A 143 -6.82 -0.04 -6.82
C PHE A 143 -7.89 1.04 -6.77
N ILE A 144 -7.51 2.31 -6.60
CA ILE A 144 -8.50 3.39 -6.54
C ILE A 144 -9.26 3.53 -7.87
N GLY A 145 -8.57 3.33 -9.00
CA GLY A 145 -9.20 3.30 -10.31
C GLY A 145 -10.17 2.15 -10.47
N ALA A 146 -9.86 0.95 -9.98
CA ALA A 146 -10.73 -0.21 -10.01
C ALA A 146 -11.99 0.00 -9.16
N MET A 147 -11.82 0.53 -7.95
CA MET A 147 -12.94 0.86 -7.06
C MET A 147 -13.93 1.82 -7.73
N VAL A 148 -13.42 2.90 -8.35
CA VAL A 148 -14.26 3.87 -9.06
C VAL A 148 -14.86 3.24 -10.31
N TYR A 149 -14.11 2.43 -11.07
CA TYR A 149 -14.59 1.73 -12.26
C TYR A 149 -15.80 0.86 -11.97
N TYR A 150 -15.69 -0.04 -10.98
CA TYR A 150 -16.79 -0.93 -10.63
C TYR A 150 -17.98 -0.19 -10.02
N THR A 151 -17.74 0.84 -9.23
CA THR A 151 -18.82 1.61 -8.62
C THR A 151 -19.61 2.46 -9.63
N MET A 152 -18.94 2.99 -10.65
CA MET A 152 -19.54 3.88 -11.65
C MET A 152 -19.83 3.18 -12.98
N ASP A 153 -19.48 1.92 -13.12
CA ASP A 153 -19.54 1.13 -14.36
C ASP A 153 -18.95 1.89 -15.58
N ASN A 154 -17.82 2.56 -15.35
CA ASN A 154 -17.21 3.40 -16.36
C ASN A 154 -15.69 3.47 -16.22
N ILE A 155 -14.99 2.89 -17.19
CA ILE A 155 -13.51 2.80 -17.20
C ILE A 155 -12.84 4.17 -17.26
N ALA A 156 -13.45 5.17 -17.89
CA ALA A 156 -12.88 6.51 -17.98
C ALA A 156 -12.79 7.18 -16.61
N TRP A 157 -13.81 7.00 -15.76
CA TRP A 157 -13.78 7.47 -14.38
C TRP A 157 -12.76 6.71 -13.53
N GLY A 158 -12.58 5.40 -13.80
CA GLY A 158 -11.52 4.61 -13.18
C GLY A 158 -10.13 5.19 -13.48
N PHE A 159 -9.81 5.42 -14.76
CA PHE A 159 -8.55 6.06 -15.14
C PHE A 159 -8.42 7.48 -14.63
N PHE A 160 -9.50 8.26 -14.61
CA PHE A 160 -9.50 9.59 -14.03
C PHE A 160 -9.02 9.56 -12.57
N ALA A 161 -9.62 8.72 -11.73
CA ALA A 161 -9.25 8.60 -10.32
C ALA A 161 -7.79 8.13 -10.15
N ALA A 162 -7.37 7.13 -10.93
CA ALA A 162 -5.99 6.63 -10.92
C ALA A 162 -4.97 7.71 -11.30
N VAL A 163 -5.23 8.48 -12.36
CA VAL A 163 -4.33 9.55 -12.85
C VAL A 163 -4.28 10.71 -11.85
N ILE A 164 -5.40 11.13 -11.28
CA ILE A 164 -5.43 12.16 -10.22
C ILE A 164 -4.59 11.71 -9.03
N CYS A 165 -4.78 10.48 -8.56
CA CYS A 165 -4.00 9.91 -7.47
C CYS A 165 -2.49 9.91 -7.80
N TYR A 166 -2.14 9.52 -9.03
CA TYR A 166 -0.76 9.48 -9.50
C TYR A 166 -0.09 10.86 -9.50
N ILE A 167 -0.75 11.86 -10.08
CA ILE A 167 -0.23 13.23 -10.15
C ILE A 167 -0.03 13.81 -8.74
N LEU A 168 -1.04 13.67 -7.86
CA LEU A 168 -0.95 14.15 -6.48
C LEU A 168 0.19 13.47 -5.71
N THR A 169 0.38 12.17 -5.92
CA THR A 169 1.46 11.41 -5.28
C THR A 169 2.84 11.83 -5.77
N LEU A 170 3.03 12.12 -7.06
CA LEU A 170 4.29 12.63 -7.59
C LEU A 170 4.64 14.00 -6.99
N ILE A 171 3.65 14.89 -6.88
CA ILE A 171 3.82 16.21 -6.27
C ILE A 171 4.19 16.06 -4.77
N ALA A 172 3.51 15.18 -4.06
CA ALA A 172 3.81 14.88 -2.66
C ALA A 172 5.23 14.29 -2.49
N ALA A 173 5.65 13.42 -3.41
CA ALA A 173 6.99 12.85 -3.43
C ALA A 173 8.07 13.92 -3.63
N ASP A 174 7.87 14.86 -4.55
CA ASP A 174 8.78 15.99 -4.74
C ASP A 174 8.87 16.89 -3.49
N TYR A 175 7.74 17.11 -2.81
CA TYR A 175 7.66 17.92 -1.60
C TYR A 175 8.40 17.26 -0.42
N THR A 176 8.24 15.95 -0.27
CA THR A 176 8.82 15.20 0.86
C THR A 176 10.28 14.82 0.64
N ALA A 177 10.75 14.72 -0.61
CA ALA A 177 12.08 14.25 -0.98
C ALA A 177 13.22 14.95 -0.22
N PRO A 178 13.27 16.28 -0.04
CA PRO A 178 14.39 16.93 0.65
C PRO A 178 14.53 16.52 2.12
N LYS A 179 13.40 16.35 2.83
CA LYS A 179 13.40 15.86 4.21
C LYS A 179 13.73 14.38 4.30
N PHE A 180 13.19 13.59 3.38
CA PHE A 180 13.46 12.18 3.27
C PHE A 180 14.95 11.89 3.06
N GLN A 181 15.56 12.53 2.08
CA GLN A 181 16.99 12.38 1.76
C GLN A 181 17.90 12.84 2.89
N LYS A 182 17.50 13.88 3.62
CA LYS A 182 18.28 14.37 4.79
C LYS A 182 18.17 13.43 5.99
N PHE A 183 17.04 12.74 6.16
CA PHE A 183 16.76 11.92 7.33
C PHE A 183 17.34 10.52 7.19
N TYR A 184 17.24 9.91 6.02
CA TYR A 184 17.72 8.54 5.77
C TYR A 184 19.08 8.55 5.09
N ASP A 185 20.03 7.79 5.66
CA ASP A 185 21.37 7.66 5.08
C ASP A 185 21.32 7.03 3.68
N LYS A 186 22.19 7.51 2.78
CA LYS A 186 22.38 6.98 1.43
C LYS A 186 21.12 7.04 0.53
N MET A 187 20.21 7.94 0.82
CA MET A 187 18.98 8.15 0.04
C MET A 187 19.04 9.39 -0.85
N ASP A 188 20.23 9.93 -1.12
CA ASP A 188 20.39 11.09 -2.01
C ASP A 188 19.79 10.81 -3.39
N GLY A 189 19.01 11.80 -3.89
CA GLY A 189 18.33 11.68 -5.18
C GLY A 189 17.14 10.71 -5.21
N ILE A 190 16.73 10.15 -4.08
CA ILE A 190 15.57 9.26 -3.97
C ILE A 190 14.34 10.07 -3.52
N SER A 191 13.18 9.73 -4.07
CA SER A 191 11.86 10.15 -3.61
C SER A 191 10.94 8.94 -3.47
N ILE A 192 9.83 9.08 -2.74
CA ILE A 192 8.91 7.97 -2.47
C ILE A 192 7.53 8.31 -3.04
N PRO A 193 7.26 8.04 -4.32
CA PRO A 193 5.96 8.29 -4.94
C PRO A 193 4.96 7.14 -4.68
N GLN A 194 4.86 6.70 -3.42
CA GLN A 194 3.92 5.66 -3.03
C GLN A 194 2.70 6.31 -2.36
N PRO A 195 1.49 6.11 -2.91
CA PRO A 195 0.30 6.87 -2.48
C PRO A 195 -0.19 6.50 -1.09
N PHE A 196 0.11 5.30 -0.58
CA PHE A 196 -0.28 4.91 0.77
C PHE A 196 0.40 5.80 1.82
N CYS A 197 1.74 5.83 1.85
CA CYS A 197 2.46 6.67 2.82
C CYS A 197 2.31 8.17 2.53
N GLN A 198 2.27 8.59 1.26
CA GLN A 198 2.08 9.99 0.90
C GLN A 198 0.67 10.50 1.24
N GLY A 199 -0.34 9.63 1.21
CA GLY A 199 -1.71 10.00 1.56
C GLY A 199 -1.87 10.43 3.02
N PHE A 200 -1.03 9.94 3.91
CA PHE A 200 -1.00 10.33 5.33
C PHE A 200 -0.17 11.58 5.60
N MET A 201 0.71 11.99 4.68
CA MET A 201 1.68 13.07 4.88
C MET A 201 1.04 14.41 5.31
N PRO A 202 -0.04 14.91 4.69
CA PRO A 202 -0.64 16.19 5.08
C PRO A 202 -1.13 16.19 6.54
N PHE A 203 -1.77 15.08 6.95
CA PHE A 203 -2.24 14.89 8.31
C PHE A 203 -1.09 14.76 9.30
N ALA A 204 -0.05 14.01 8.95
CA ALA A 204 1.14 13.89 9.78
C ALA A 204 1.83 15.25 10.03
N ILE A 205 1.93 16.10 9.00
CA ILE A 205 2.45 17.47 9.14
C ILE A 205 1.58 18.30 10.09
N LEU A 206 0.25 18.23 9.92
CA LEU A 206 -0.69 19.00 10.73
C LEU A 206 -0.64 18.56 12.20
N ILE A 207 -0.72 17.25 12.44
CA ILE A 207 -0.67 16.69 13.81
C ILE A 207 0.70 17.00 14.45
N ASN A 208 1.80 16.82 13.72
CA ASN A 208 3.14 17.14 14.26
C ASN A 208 3.24 18.61 14.69
N LYS A 209 2.73 19.55 13.87
CA LYS A 209 2.68 20.96 14.24
C LYS A 209 1.81 21.21 15.48
N ALA A 210 0.66 20.53 15.57
CA ALA A 210 -0.20 20.65 16.75
C ALA A 210 0.49 20.15 18.02
N LEU A 211 1.21 19.03 17.94
CA LEU A 211 2.01 18.50 19.04
C LEU A 211 3.15 19.46 19.43
N ASP A 212 3.76 20.15 18.46
CA ASP A 212 4.82 21.14 18.70
C ASP A 212 4.31 22.37 19.48
N LEU A 213 3.01 22.68 19.42
CA LEU A 213 2.41 23.78 20.19
C LEU A 213 2.18 23.44 21.67
N ILE A 214 2.23 22.16 22.06
CA ILE A 214 2.02 21.73 23.45
C ILE A 214 3.29 22.02 24.26
N PRO A 215 3.22 22.87 25.32
CA PRO A 215 4.38 23.22 26.12
C PRO A 215 5.05 21.99 26.73
N GLY A 216 6.35 21.85 26.54
CA GLY A 216 7.14 20.73 27.08
C GLY A 216 7.08 19.44 26.25
N PHE A 217 6.17 19.32 25.29
CA PHE A 217 6.04 18.11 24.48
C PHE A 217 7.30 17.82 23.63
N ASN A 218 7.97 18.86 23.15
CA ASN A 218 9.23 18.75 22.42
C ASN A 218 10.40 18.19 23.25
N LYS A 219 10.28 18.18 24.59
CA LYS A 219 11.27 17.57 25.49
C LYS A 219 11.10 16.05 25.60
N LEU A 220 9.95 15.52 25.19
CA LEU A 220 9.66 14.09 25.14
C LEU A 220 10.28 13.47 23.88
N TYR A 221 11.61 13.44 23.84
CA TYR A 221 12.33 12.78 22.75
C TYR A 221 12.77 11.39 23.21
N ILE A 222 12.28 10.36 22.54
CA ILE A 222 12.71 8.97 22.72
C ILE A 222 13.12 8.46 21.36
N ASP A 223 14.33 7.92 21.27
CA ASP A 223 14.82 7.23 20.09
C ASP A 223 14.55 5.72 20.14
N ALA A 224 14.68 5.08 18.99
CA ALA A 224 14.43 3.66 18.86
C ALA A 224 15.49 2.79 19.56
N GLU A 225 16.73 3.25 19.66
CA GLU A 225 17.78 2.50 20.35
C GLU A 225 17.51 2.39 21.84
N GLY A 226 17.04 3.49 22.47
CA GLY A 226 16.62 3.52 23.86
C GLY A 226 15.42 2.59 24.12
N MET A 227 14.47 2.53 23.18
CA MET A 227 13.33 1.62 23.25
C MET A 227 13.74 0.15 23.10
N LYS A 228 14.58 -0.18 22.11
CA LYS A 228 15.08 -1.54 21.89
C LYS A 228 15.82 -2.10 23.09
N LYS A 229 16.59 -1.27 23.78
CA LYS A 229 17.26 -1.65 25.05
C LYS A 229 16.26 -1.96 26.17
N LYS A 230 15.09 -1.31 26.20
CA LYS A 230 14.06 -1.52 27.23
C LYS A 230 13.18 -2.74 26.96
N PHE A 231 12.78 -3.00 25.70
CA PHE A 231 11.84 -4.06 25.36
C PHE A 231 12.52 -5.38 24.92
N GLY A 232 13.82 -5.38 24.57
CA GLY A 232 14.56 -6.57 24.22
C GLY A 232 13.85 -7.42 23.15
N ILE A 233 13.74 -8.71 23.41
CA ILE A 233 13.10 -9.70 22.53
C ILE A 233 11.61 -9.39 22.24
N LEU A 234 10.91 -8.77 23.20
CA LEU A 234 9.49 -8.41 23.02
C LEU A 234 9.25 -7.36 21.92
N GLY A 235 10.31 -6.69 21.45
CA GLY A 235 10.25 -5.76 20.32
C GLY A 235 10.47 -6.40 18.94
N GLU A 236 10.62 -7.72 18.85
CA GLU A 236 10.83 -8.41 17.58
C GLU A 236 9.50 -8.83 16.93
N PRO A 237 9.34 -8.69 15.59
CA PRO A 237 8.11 -9.04 14.86
C PRO A 237 7.62 -10.47 15.14
N LEU A 238 8.56 -11.42 15.17
CA LEU A 238 8.29 -12.82 15.50
C LEU A 238 7.56 -12.94 16.85
N PHE A 239 8.11 -12.30 17.89
CA PHE A 239 7.58 -12.41 19.24
C PHE A 239 6.20 -11.76 19.39
N LEU A 240 6.01 -10.60 18.76
CA LEU A 240 4.71 -9.93 18.74
C LEU A 240 3.66 -10.74 17.99
N GLY A 241 4.04 -11.34 16.86
CA GLY A 241 3.17 -12.27 16.15
C GLY A 241 2.70 -13.42 17.04
N VAL A 242 3.64 -14.03 17.78
CA VAL A 242 3.31 -15.10 18.74
C VAL A 242 2.35 -14.60 19.82
N LEU A 243 2.61 -13.44 20.43
CA LEU A 243 1.76 -12.87 21.48
C LEU A 243 0.35 -12.55 20.96
N VAL A 244 0.25 -11.93 19.78
CA VAL A 244 -1.03 -11.60 19.14
C VAL A 244 -1.81 -12.88 18.82
N GLY A 245 -1.16 -13.89 18.23
CA GLY A 245 -1.80 -15.16 17.91
C GLY A 245 -2.27 -15.92 19.16
N CYS A 246 -1.44 -15.99 20.20
CA CYS A 246 -1.84 -16.58 21.47
C CYS A 246 -2.98 -15.80 22.13
N GLY A 247 -2.93 -14.47 22.10
CA GLY A 247 -3.97 -13.61 22.64
C GLY A 247 -5.33 -13.83 21.96
N ILE A 248 -5.35 -13.84 20.63
CA ILE A 248 -6.59 -14.11 19.87
C ILE A 248 -7.09 -15.53 20.13
N GLY A 249 -6.18 -16.52 20.17
CA GLY A 249 -6.55 -17.90 20.49
C GLY A 249 -7.14 -18.04 21.89
N ALA A 250 -6.60 -17.34 22.89
CA ALA A 250 -7.12 -17.32 24.25
C ALA A 250 -8.48 -16.61 24.33
N LEU A 251 -8.66 -15.48 23.64
CA LEU A 251 -9.94 -14.78 23.58
C LEU A 251 -11.04 -15.58 22.88
N ALA A 252 -10.69 -16.54 22.03
CA ALA A 252 -11.63 -17.44 21.37
C ALA A 252 -12.15 -18.58 22.29
N CYS A 253 -11.81 -18.57 23.58
CA CYS A 253 -12.27 -19.52 24.60
C CYS A 253 -13.30 -18.87 25.51
N LYS A 254 -14.48 -19.53 25.69
CA LYS A 254 -15.60 -18.99 26.50
C LYS A 254 -15.35 -19.09 28.00
N ASN A 255 -14.55 -20.04 28.43
CA ASN A 255 -14.32 -20.32 29.85
C ASN A 255 -12.92 -20.92 30.09
N GLY A 256 -12.55 -21.05 31.37
CA GLY A 256 -11.25 -21.57 31.79
C GLY A 256 -10.96 -23.00 31.36
N GLN A 257 -12.00 -23.86 31.26
CA GLN A 257 -11.82 -25.22 30.82
C GLN A 257 -11.48 -25.30 29.32
N GLU A 258 -12.21 -24.56 28.48
CA GLU A 258 -11.89 -24.43 27.05
C GLU A 258 -10.49 -23.84 26.83
N LEU A 259 -10.08 -22.90 27.69
CA LEU A 259 -8.74 -22.32 27.63
C LEU A 259 -7.68 -23.38 27.89
N MET A 260 -7.85 -24.20 28.95
CA MET A 260 -6.89 -25.26 29.29
C MET A 260 -6.81 -26.34 28.22
N ASP A 261 -7.96 -26.77 27.72
CA ASP A 261 -8.05 -27.80 26.66
C ASP A 261 -7.52 -27.26 25.32
N GLY A 262 -7.63 -25.94 25.09
CA GLY A 262 -7.22 -25.24 23.90
C GLY A 262 -5.74 -24.84 23.84
N ILE A 263 -4.94 -25.00 24.92
CA ILE A 263 -3.54 -24.57 24.98
C ILE A 263 -2.70 -24.99 23.74
N PRO A 264 -2.73 -26.24 23.28
CA PRO A 264 -1.94 -26.64 22.11
C PRO A 264 -2.34 -25.86 20.84
N GLY A 265 -3.63 -25.64 20.63
CA GLY A 265 -4.16 -24.86 19.51
C GLY A 265 -3.77 -23.38 19.60
N ILE A 266 -3.86 -22.79 20.79
CA ILE A 266 -3.49 -21.40 21.09
C ILE A 266 -2.01 -21.18 20.80
N LEU A 267 -1.12 -22.05 21.29
CA LEU A 267 0.30 -21.98 21.04
C LEU A 267 0.62 -22.20 19.55
N GLY A 268 -0.07 -23.14 18.91
CA GLY A 268 0.02 -23.37 17.47
C GLY A 268 -0.36 -22.16 16.64
N LEU A 269 -1.43 -21.45 17.02
CA LEU A 269 -1.84 -20.18 16.39
C LEU A 269 -0.79 -19.11 16.60
N GLY A 270 -0.25 -18.98 17.83
CA GLY A 270 0.85 -18.06 18.13
C GLY A 270 2.05 -18.28 17.21
N ILE A 271 2.55 -19.51 17.10
CA ILE A 271 3.69 -19.83 16.23
C ILE A 271 3.39 -19.52 14.76
N LYS A 272 2.18 -19.82 14.26
CA LYS A 272 1.79 -19.47 12.88
C LYS A 272 1.79 -17.96 12.65
N MET A 273 1.28 -17.18 13.61
CA MET A 273 1.30 -15.71 13.54
C MET A 273 2.72 -15.15 13.60
N GLY A 274 3.57 -15.68 14.49
CA GLY A 274 4.98 -15.36 14.52
C GLY A 274 5.68 -15.63 13.18
N ALA A 275 5.40 -16.79 12.58
CA ALA A 275 5.92 -17.13 11.25
C ALA A 275 5.45 -16.15 10.16
N VAL A 276 4.18 -15.77 10.16
CA VAL A 276 3.63 -14.78 9.22
C VAL A 276 4.37 -13.45 9.36
N MET A 277 4.50 -12.93 10.57
CA MET A 277 5.15 -11.64 10.85
C MET A 277 6.64 -11.64 10.48
N GLU A 278 7.32 -12.78 10.59
CA GLU A 278 8.72 -12.93 10.23
C GLU A 278 8.93 -13.14 8.72
N LEU A 279 8.05 -13.88 8.07
CA LEU A 279 8.20 -14.26 6.66
C LEU A 279 7.78 -13.15 5.69
N ILE A 280 6.77 -12.32 6.03
CA ILE A 280 6.32 -11.24 5.15
C ILE A 280 7.46 -10.28 4.79
N PRO A 281 8.26 -9.73 5.73
CA PRO A 281 9.38 -8.87 5.38
C PRO A 281 10.44 -9.58 4.52
N ARG A 282 10.70 -10.88 4.75
CA ARG A 282 11.67 -11.66 3.96
C ARG A 282 11.21 -11.85 2.52
N ILE A 283 9.93 -12.12 2.31
CA ILE A 283 9.34 -12.24 0.96
C ILE A 283 9.32 -10.89 0.27
N THR A 284 8.99 -9.81 0.99
CA THR A 284 9.11 -8.46 0.46
C THR A 284 10.54 -8.16 -0.02
N GLY A 285 11.55 -8.73 0.65
CA GLY A 285 12.95 -8.67 0.20
C GLY A 285 13.18 -9.24 -1.20
N LEU A 286 12.44 -10.28 -1.63
CA LEU A 286 12.53 -10.85 -2.98
C LEU A 286 12.06 -9.85 -4.05
N PHE A 287 11.01 -9.06 -3.77
CA PHE A 287 10.59 -7.99 -4.67
C PHE A 287 11.68 -6.94 -4.84
N ILE A 288 12.31 -6.53 -3.73
CA ILE A 288 13.41 -5.56 -3.75
C ILE A 288 14.59 -6.10 -4.57
N GLU A 289 14.93 -7.38 -4.40
CA GLU A 289 15.99 -8.04 -5.15
C GLU A 289 15.66 -8.09 -6.65
N GLY A 290 14.42 -8.41 -7.02
CA GLY A 290 13.95 -8.39 -8.39
C GLY A 290 13.89 -6.99 -9.00
N LEU A 291 13.55 -5.96 -8.25
CA LEU A 291 13.41 -4.59 -8.73
C LEU A 291 14.74 -3.84 -8.81
N ARG A 292 15.72 -4.19 -7.99
CA ARG A 292 17.02 -3.50 -7.91
C ARG A 292 17.73 -3.36 -9.27
N PRO A 293 17.88 -4.41 -10.12
CA PRO A 293 18.54 -4.28 -11.41
C PRO A 293 17.84 -3.29 -12.34
N ILE A 294 16.50 -3.22 -12.28
CA ILE A 294 15.69 -2.30 -13.09
C ILE A 294 15.90 -0.86 -12.61
N SER A 295 15.89 -0.66 -11.31
CA SER A 295 16.16 0.63 -10.66
C SER A 295 17.55 1.15 -11.02
N ASP A 296 18.59 0.33 -10.86
CA ASP A 296 19.98 0.70 -11.14
C ASP A 296 20.19 1.04 -12.62
N ALA A 297 19.62 0.25 -13.54
CA ALA A 297 19.71 0.50 -14.98
C ALA A 297 18.98 1.79 -15.37
N THR A 298 17.81 2.06 -14.79
CA THR A 298 17.08 3.29 -15.02
C THR A 298 17.83 4.51 -14.50
N ARG A 299 18.44 4.40 -13.31
CA ARG A 299 19.30 5.44 -12.73
C ARG A 299 20.46 5.77 -13.66
N GLN A 300 21.16 4.75 -14.16
CA GLN A 300 22.27 4.94 -15.11
C GLN A 300 21.81 5.55 -16.43
N MET A 301 20.64 5.14 -16.95
CA MET A 301 20.07 5.72 -18.17
C MET A 301 19.73 7.20 -18.00
N ILE A 302 19.14 7.58 -16.88
CA ILE A 302 18.82 8.98 -16.54
C ILE A 302 20.11 9.80 -16.43
N ALA A 303 21.10 9.30 -15.70
CA ALA A 303 22.39 9.98 -15.52
C ALA A 303 23.10 10.21 -16.86
N ARG A 304 23.08 9.23 -17.77
CA ARG A 304 23.68 9.36 -19.12
C ARG A 304 22.93 10.33 -20.02
N LYS A 305 21.60 10.39 -19.93
CA LYS A 305 20.76 11.20 -20.83
C LYS A 305 20.60 12.64 -20.39
N PHE A 306 20.55 12.88 -19.08
CA PHE A 306 20.26 14.18 -18.48
C PHE A 306 21.41 14.75 -17.65
N GLY A 307 22.49 13.97 -17.46
CA GLY A 307 23.62 14.33 -16.60
C GLY A 307 23.35 14.00 -15.12
N GLU A 308 24.40 13.77 -14.35
CA GLU A 308 24.30 13.46 -12.90
C GLU A 308 23.69 14.62 -12.10
N ASN A 309 23.79 15.85 -12.58
CA ASN A 309 23.26 17.06 -11.95
C ASN A 309 21.87 17.49 -12.47
N ALA A 310 21.12 16.61 -13.12
CA ALA A 310 19.79 16.94 -13.67
C ALA A 310 18.77 17.35 -12.60
N GLY A 311 19.08 17.16 -11.32
CA GLY A 311 18.21 17.48 -10.19
C GLY A 311 16.91 16.69 -10.20
N LEU A 312 16.89 15.55 -10.90
CA LEU A 312 15.76 14.61 -10.91
C LEU A 312 15.87 13.67 -9.71
N HIS A 313 14.71 13.28 -9.21
CA HIS A 313 14.60 12.25 -8.17
C HIS A 313 14.18 10.92 -8.78
N ILE A 314 14.73 9.83 -8.25
CA ILE A 314 14.31 8.49 -8.62
C ILE A 314 13.23 8.07 -7.62
N GLY A 315 12.03 7.85 -8.14
CA GLY A 315 10.89 7.37 -7.38
C GLY A 315 11.04 5.89 -7.05
N MET A 316 11.14 5.57 -5.78
CA MET A 316 11.39 4.22 -5.27
C MET A 316 10.34 3.82 -4.23
N SER A 317 10.30 2.51 -3.93
CA SER A 317 9.46 1.96 -2.87
C SER A 317 9.90 2.43 -1.48
N PRO A 318 8.96 2.73 -0.57
CA PRO A 318 9.25 2.93 0.84
C PRO A 318 9.86 1.69 1.50
N ALA A 319 9.77 0.52 0.87
CA ALA A 319 10.42 -0.72 1.31
C ALA A 319 11.92 -0.57 1.57
N LEU A 320 12.59 0.39 0.91
CA LEU A 320 14.00 0.69 1.15
C LEU A 320 14.33 1.08 2.60
N VAL A 321 13.36 1.64 3.31
CA VAL A 321 13.57 2.25 4.64
C VAL A 321 12.61 1.73 5.72
N ILE A 322 11.73 0.76 5.42
CA ILE A 322 10.83 0.17 6.43
C ILE A 322 11.58 -0.52 7.57
N GLY A 323 12.81 -0.99 7.31
CA GLY A 323 13.68 -1.57 8.34
C GLY A 323 14.29 -0.57 9.33
N HIS A 324 13.98 0.74 9.21
CA HIS A 324 14.48 1.73 10.16
C HIS A 324 13.98 1.42 11.58
N PRO A 325 14.86 1.47 12.61
CA PRO A 325 14.52 1.07 13.97
C PRO A 325 13.26 1.72 14.52
N THR A 326 13.07 3.02 14.29
CA THR A 326 11.86 3.74 14.74
C THR A 326 10.60 3.24 14.04
N THR A 327 10.66 2.92 12.73
CA THR A 327 9.52 2.32 12.01
C THR A 327 9.11 1.02 12.67
N LEU A 328 10.09 0.14 12.93
CA LEU A 328 9.84 -1.16 13.54
C LEU A 328 9.20 -1.00 14.93
N VAL A 329 9.82 -0.20 15.80
CA VAL A 329 9.32 0.01 17.17
C VAL A 329 7.90 0.59 17.17
N VAL A 330 7.64 1.64 16.40
CA VAL A 330 6.31 2.29 16.37
C VAL A 330 5.25 1.38 15.79
N SER A 331 5.55 0.68 14.69
CA SER A 331 4.60 -0.27 14.09
C SER A 331 4.25 -1.39 15.07
N LEU A 332 5.24 -1.93 15.75
CA LEU A 332 5.06 -2.99 16.73
C LEU A 332 4.21 -2.57 17.95
N LEU A 333 4.40 -1.34 18.41
CA LEU A 333 3.59 -0.79 19.50
C LEU A 333 2.15 -0.50 19.05
N LEU A 334 1.97 -0.09 17.80
CA LEU A 334 0.64 0.23 17.25
C LEU A 334 -0.18 -1.01 16.94
N ILE A 335 0.42 -2.16 16.62
CA ILE A 335 -0.31 -3.39 16.31
C ILE A 335 -1.33 -3.74 17.41
N PRO A 336 -0.94 -3.98 18.66
CA PRO A 336 -1.91 -4.33 19.72
C PRO A 336 -2.89 -3.20 20.02
N VAL A 337 -2.44 -1.95 19.92
CA VAL A 337 -3.31 -0.79 20.14
C VAL A 337 -4.34 -0.65 19.02
N THR A 338 -3.96 -0.89 17.77
CA THR A 338 -4.89 -0.85 16.63
C THR A 338 -5.91 -1.97 16.72
N LEU A 339 -5.50 -3.18 17.13
CA LEU A 339 -6.43 -4.29 17.39
C LEU A 339 -7.44 -3.93 18.50
N PHE A 340 -6.97 -3.38 19.61
CA PHE A 340 -7.84 -2.92 20.68
C PHE A 340 -8.83 -1.84 20.19
N LEU A 341 -8.33 -0.84 19.50
CA LEU A 341 -9.17 0.22 18.93
C LEU A 341 -10.19 -0.33 17.94
N ALA A 342 -9.80 -1.29 17.10
CA ALA A 342 -10.72 -1.90 16.15
C ALA A 342 -11.95 -2.54 16.80
N VAL A 343 -11.79 -3.05 18.02
CA VAL A 343 -12.88 -3.66 18.81
C VAL A 343 -13.72 -2.60 19.54
N VAL A 344 -13.08 -1.55 20.10
CA VAL A 344 -13.79 -0.61 20.99
C VAL A 344 -14.35 0.63 20.27
N LEU A 345 -13.90 0.92 19.05
CA LEU A 345 -14.36 2.09 18.30
C LEU A 345 -15.80 1.89 17.80
N PRO A 346 -16.75 2.76 18.22
CA PRO A 346 -18.14 2.62 17.81
C PRO A 346 -18.31 2.81 16.29
N GLY A 347 -19.04 1.89 15.65
CA GLY A 347 -19.30 1.93 14.20
C GLY A 347 -18.13 1.45 13.32
N ASN A 348 -17.01 1.04 13.90
CA ASN A 348 -15.99 0.32 13.16
C ASN A 348 -16.41 -1.14 13.00
N GLN A 349 -16.30 -1.68 11.78
CA GLN A 349 -16.64 -3.07 11.44
C GLN A 349 -15.42 -3.87 10.96
N PHE A 350 -14.25 -3.25 10.92
CA PHE A 350 -13.03 -3.83 10.38
C PHE A 350 -12.04 -4.19 11.49
N LEU A 351 -11.58 -5.45 11.53
CA LEU A 351 -10.49 -5.88 12.39
C LEU A 351 -9.26 -6.22 11.54
N PRO A 352 -8.20 -5.38 11.60
CA PRO A 352 -6.98 -5.62 10.83
C PRO A 352 -6.20 -6.82 11.39
N LEU A 353 -5.90 -7.77 10.53
CA LEU A 353 -5.10 -8.96 10.83
C LEU A 353 -4.05 -9.20 9.75
N ALA A 354 -4.49 -9.45 8.51
CA ALA A 354 -3.63 -9.60 7.36
C ALA A 354 -2.87 -8.30 7.02
N SER A 355 -3.56 -7.17 7.17
CA SER A 355 -3.04 -5.83 6.91
C SER A 355 -2.03 -5.33 7.94
N LEU A 356 -1.91 -5.97 9.10
CA LEU A 356 -0.94 -5.55 10.13
C LEU A 356 0.51 -5.57 9.60
N ALA A 357 0.80 -6.49 8.69
CA ALA A 357 2.11 -6.55 8.03
C ALA A 357 2.38 -5.34 7.12
N GLY A 358 1.35 -4.69 6.60
CA GLY A 358 1.44 -3.46 5.80
C GLY A 358 1.65 -2.19 6.63
N MET A 359 1.45 -2.24 7.94
CA MET A 359 1.53 -1.05 8.82
C MET A 359 2.89 -0.36 8.78
N PHE A 360 3.97 -1.10 8.55
CA PHE A 360 5.33 -0.54 8.43
C PHE A 360 5.45 0.49 7.29
N TYR A 361 4.63 0.37 6.25
CA TYR A 361 4.64 1.27 5.08
C TYR A 361 4.02 2.65 5.34
N VAL A 362 3.34 2.86 6.47
CA VAL A 362 2.76 4.16 6.86
C VAL A 362 3.85 5.16 7.22
N PHE A 363 4.94 4.70 7.87
CA PHE A 363 5.90 5.55 8.58
C PHE A 363 7.05 6.14 7.76
N PRO A 364 7.50 5.59 6.61
CA PRO A 364 8.66 6.09 5.88
C PRO A 364 8.66 7.59 5.58
N ILE A 365 7.49 8.20 5.39
CA ILE A 365 7.36 9.65 5.19
C ILE A 365 7.08 10.40 6.51
N ILE A 366 6.48 9.73 7.49
CA ILE A 366 6.18 10.35 8.80
C ILE A 366 7.45 10.55 9.62
N LEU A 367 8.38 9.61 9.61
CA LEU A 367 9.63 9.71 10.36
C LEU A 367 10.45 10.96 10.04
N PRO A 368 10.71 11.32 8.77
CA PRO A 368 11.35 12.58 8.44
C PRO A 368 10.62 13.81 8.98
N ILE A 369 9.27 13.76 9.10
CA ILE A 369 8.46 14.86 9.62
C ILE A 369 8.67 15.01 11.13
N THR A 370 8.76 13.90 11.85
CA THR A 370 8.93 13.86 13.31
C THR A 370 10.40 13.85 13.78
N ASN A 371 11.34 13.88 12.82
CA ASN A 371 12.79 13.69 13.04
C ASN A 371 13.10 12.40 13.83
N GLY A 372 12.35 11.30 13.54
CA GLY A 372 12.55 10.01 14.17
C GLY A 372 12.06 9.89 15.63
N ASN A 373 11.38 10.90 16.17
CA ASN A 373 10.83 10.87 17.52
C ASN A 373 9.75 9.79 17.64
N VAL A 374 10.00 8.75 18.42
CA VAL A 374 9.10 7.60 18.63
C VAL A 374 7.74 8.04 19.17
N VAL A 375 7.71 8.93 20.18
CA VAL A 375 6.47 9.38 20.83
C VAL A 375 5.58 10.13 19.86
N LYS A 376 6.13 11.10 19.11
CA LYS A 376 5.39 11.85 18.10
C LYS A 376 4.89 10.95 16.99
N THR A 377 5.75 10.06 16.49
CA THR A 377 5.41 9.13 15.43
C THR A 377 4.31 8.17 15.85
N PHE A 378 4.37 7.68 17.09
CA PHE A 378 3.34 6.81 17.67
C PHE A 378 1.99 7.52 17.78
N ILE A 379 1.94 8.74 18.30
CA ILE A 379 0.69 9.50 18.43
C ILE A 379 0.09 9.82 17.06
N ILE A 380 0.93 10.22 16.10
CA ILE A 380 0.49 10.44 14.73
C ILE A 380 -0.07 9.14 14.15
N GLY A 381 0.66 8.03 14.27
CA GLY A 381 0.23 6.72 13.80
C GLY A 381 -1.09 6.28 14.42
N LEU A 382 -1.26 6.49 15.73
CA LEU A 382 -2.50 6.18 16.45
C LEU A 382 -3.72 6.92 15.86
N ILE A 383 -3.60 8.23 15.69
CA ILE A 383 -4.67 9.05 15.09
C ILE A 383 -4.98 8.60 13.66
N LEU A 384 -3.94 8.33 12.87
CA LEU A 384 -4.10 7.88 11.49
C LEU A 384 -4.74 6.50 11.41
N MET A 385 -4.45 5.60 12.36
CA MET A 385 -5.08 4.28 12.41
C MET A 385 -6.57 4.38 12.78
N VAL A 386 -6.95 5.22 13.73
CA VAL A 386 -8.37 5.48 14.03
C VAL A 386 -9.12 5.95 12.79
N ILE A 387 -8.58 6.92 12.07
CA ILE A 387 -9.19 7.43 10.84
C ILE A 387 -9.23 6.32 9.78
N GLY A 388 -8.14 5.56 9.65
CA GLY A 388 -8.00 4.48 8.68
C GLY A 388 -9.00 3.35 8.87
N LEU A 389 -9.28 2.95 10.12
CA LEU A 389 -10.27 1.93 10.43
C LEU A 389 -11.66 2.32 9.93
N TYR A 390 -12.08 3.56 10.15
CA TYR A 390 -13.35 4.07 9.63
C TYR A 390 -13.37 4.15 8.10
N PHE A 391 -12.27 4.51 7.48
CA PHE A 391 -12.19 4.58 6.02
C PHE A 391 -12.30 3.20 5.39
N VAL A 392 -11.66 2.19 5.97
CA VAL A 392 -11.77 0.80 5.49
C VAL A 392 -13.21 0.30 5.64
N THR A 393 -13.82 0.50 6.81
CA THR A 393 -15.24 0.15 7.04
C THR A 393 -16.15 0.82 5.99
N ASN A 394 -15.94 2.11 5.72
CA ASN A 394 -16.74 2.86 4.75
C ASN A 394 -16.53 2.40 3.29
N LEU A 395 -15.34 1.94 2.93
CA LEU A 395 -15.02 1.46 1.58
C LEU A 395 -15.30 -0.04 1.39
N ALA A 396 -15.57 -0.79 2.44
CA ALA A 396 -15.75 -2.24 2.40
C ALA A 396 -16.82 -2.72 1.40
N PRO A 397 -18.03 -2.13 1.32
CA PRO A 397 -19.03 -2.56 0.34
C PRO A 397 -18.53 -2.46 -1.11
N TYR A 398 -17.78 -1.42 -1.42
CA TYR A 398 -17.23 -1.18 -2.76
C TYR A 398 -16.07 -2.14 -3.07
N PHE A 399 -15.21 -2.39 -2.07
CA PHE A 399 -14.16 -3.40 -2.19
C PHE A 399 -14.75 -4.77 -2.43
N THR A 400 -15.79 -5.14 -1.69
CA THR A 400 -16.52 -6.41 -1.80
C THR A 400 -17.04 -6.61 -3.21
N SER A 401 -17.72 -5.61 -3.77
CA SER A 401 -18.22 -5.65 -5.14
C SER A 401 -17.10 -5.88 -6.15
N ALA A 402 -16.01 -5.10 -6.06
CA ALA A 402 -14.87 -5.24 -6.95
C ALA A 402 -14.18 -6.62 -6.83
N ALA A 403 -14.04 -7.13 -5.61
CA ALA A 403 -13.44 -8.44 -5.36
C ALA A 403 -14.31 -9.58 -5.92
N HIS A 404 -15.63 -9.51 -5.78
CA HIS A 404 -16.55 -10.49 -6.33
C HIS A 404 -16.49 -10.54 -7.87
N ASP A 405 -16.44 -9.37 -8.52
CA ASP A 405 -16.35 -9.29 -9.97
C ASP A 405 -15.03 -9.89 -10.47
N VAL A 406 -13.92 -9.56 -9.80
CA VAL A 406 -12.60 -10.15 -10.12
C VAL A 406 -12.60 -11.66 -9.88
N PHE A 407 -13.18 -12.13 -8.76
CA PHE A 407 -13.28 -13.57 -8.48
C PHE A 407 -14.09 -14.31 -9.55
N ASN A 408 -15.18 -13.72 -10.02
CA ASN A 408 -16.03 -14.32 -11.06
C ASN A 408 -15.27 -14.50 -12.38
N ILE A 409 -14.34 -13.58 -12.69
CA ILE A 409 -13.52 -13.63 -13.92
C ILE A 409 -12.33 -14.58 -13.76
N THR A 410 -11.57 -14.45 -12.68
CA THR A 410 -10.25 -15.09 -12.52
C THR A 410 -10.31 -16.41 -11.76
N LYS A 411 -11.33 -16.61 -10.93
CA LYS A 411 -11.43 -17.70 -9.94
C LYS A 411 -10.25 -17.71 -8.96
N ASP A 412 -9.58 -16.56 -8.78
CA ASP A 412 -8.47 -16.43 -7.85
C ASP A 412 -8.97 -16.43 -6.41
N THR A 413 -8.59 -17.45 -5.66
CA THR A 413 -8.98 -17.60 -4.25
C THR A 413 -8.39 -16.53 -3.34
N ALA A 414 -7.36 -15.81 -3.78
CA ALA A 414 -6.78 -14.68 -3.04
C ALA A 414 -7.77 -13.52 -2.86
N VAL A 415 -8.77 -13.40 -3.73
CA VAL A 415 -9.82 -12.38 -3.67
C VAL A 415 -11.17 -12.92 -3.19
N ALA A 416 -11.24 -14.21 -2.83
CA ALA A 416 -12.46 -14.82 -2.31
C ALA A 416 -12.76 -14.32 -0.89
N ILE A 417 -13.86 -13.62 -0.73
CA ILE A 417 -14.34 -13.13 0.57
C ILE A 417 -15.12 -14.26 1.25
N PRO A 418 -14.88 -14.52 2.56
CA PRO A 418 -15.65 -15.51 3.30
C PRO A 418 -17.15 -15.18 3.32
N GLU A 419 -17.99 -16.21 3.31
CA GLU A 419 -19.44 -16.07 3.36
C GLU A 419 -19.88 -15.33 4.63
N GLY A 420 -20.80 -14.38 4.48
CA GLY A 420 -21.30 -13.55 5.57
C GLY A 420 -20.43 -12.34 5.93
N PHE A 421 -19.31 -12.09 5.23
CA PHE A 421 -18.45 -10.93 5.44
C PHE A 421 -18.41 -10.03 4.22
N GLU A 422 -18.13 -8.75 4.46
CA GLU A 422 -17.57 -7.84 3.47
C GLU A 422 -16.05 -7.96 3.45
N GLY A 423 -15.41 -7.58 2.35
CA GLY A 423 -13.95 -7.56 2.24
C GLY A 423 -13.39 -6.17 2.50
N GLY A 424 -12.22 -6.10 3.11
CA GLY A 424 -11.48 -4.85 3.30
C GLY A 424 -9.98 -5.09 3.38
N ALA A 425 -9.20 -4.03 3.31
CA ALA A 425 -7.78 -4.05 3.56
C ALA A 425 -7.34 -2.69 4.10
N LEU A 426 -6.47 -2.69 5.13
CA LEU A 426 -5.93 -1.45 5.68
C LEU A 426 -5.04 -0.75 4.64
N ASP A 427 -4.33 -1.54 3.86
CA ASP A 427 -3.41 -1.05 2.85
C ASP A 427 -4.12 -0.20 1.81
N PHE A 428 -3.70 1.03 1.70
CA PHE A 428 -4.22 2.10 0.88
C PHE A 428 -5.70 2.48 1.14
N ALA A 429 -6.62 1.54 1.39
CA ALA A 429 -8.02 1.86 1.70
C ALA A 429 -8.15 2.72 2.98
N SER A 430 -7.22 2.57 3.94
CA SER A 430 -7.15 3.45 5.11
C SER A 430 -6.60 4.84 4.81
N SER A 431 -6.03 5.07 3.62
CA SER A 431 -5.39 6.34 3.26
C SER A 431 -6.43 7.42 3.00
N PRO A 432 -6.29 8.61 3.61
CA PRO A 432 -7.15 9.75 3.31
C PRO A 432 -7.18 10.12 1.82
N LEU A 433 -6.06 9.92 1.12
CA LEU A 433 -5.98 10.19 -0.32
C LEU A 433 -6.92 9.30 -1.13
N ALA A 434 -6.94 8.00 -0.84
CA ALA A 434 -7.85 7.04 -1.49
C ALA A 434 -9.32 7.40 -1.20
N TRP A 435 -9.64 7.64 0.06
CA TRP A 435 -10.99 7.96 0.50
C TRP A 435 -11.52 9.25 -0.15
N VAL A 436 -10.73 10.33 -0.15
CA VAL A 436 -11.11 11.62 -0.74
C VAL A 436 -11.31 11.49 -2.25
N ILE A 437 -10.38 10.84 -2.97
CA ILE A 437 -10.50 10.70 -4.43
C ILE A 437 -11.73 9.86 -4.78
N PHE A 438 -11.95 8.74 -4.07
CA PHE A 438 -13.10 7.88 -4.30
C PHE A 438 -14.41 8.64 -4.12
N HIS A 439 -14.60 9.27 -2.97
CA HIS A 439 -15.86 9.96 -2.66
C HIS A 439 -16.09 11.19 -3.53
N LEU A 440 -15.09 12.01 -3.79
CA LEU A 440 -15.24 13.16 -4.69
C LEU A 440 -15.55 12.71 -6.12
N THR A 441 -15.05 11.56 -6.56
CA THR A 441 -15.33 11.06 -7.92
C THR A 441 -16.72 10.44 -7.99
N HIS A 442 -17.11 9.62 -7.00
CA HIS A 442 -18.35 8.84 -7.02
C HIS A 442 -19.56 9.62 -6.51
N THR A 443 -19.45 10.25 -5.31
CA THR A 443 -20.62 10.78 -4.59
C THR A 443 -21.09 12.14 -5.13
N VAL A 444 -20.16 13.00 -5.55
CA VAL A 444 -20.43 14.37 -5.96
C VAL A 444 -20.25 14.52 -7.47
N LYS A 445 -21.24 14.01 -8.21
CA LYS A 445 -21.24 14.04 -9.69
C LYS A 445 -20.73 15.37 -10.24
N TYR A 446 -19.81 15.34 -11.21
CA TYR A 446 -19.19 16.48 -11.92
C TYR A 446 -18.50 17.52 -11.02
N VAL A 447 -19.07 17.91 -9.90
CA VAL A 447 -18.48 18.93 -8.99
C VAL A 447 -17.25 18.36 -8.29
N GLY A 448 -17.33 17.15 -7.74
CA GLY A 448 -16.19 16.51 -7.08
C GLY A 448 -15.01 16.29 -8.01
N PRO A 449 -15.20 15.69 -9.21
CA PRO A 449 -14.17 15.62 -10.23
C PRO A 449 -13.60 16.98 -10.63
N ALA A 450 -14.42 18.01 -10.79
CA ALA A 450 -13.97 19.36 -11.11
C ALA A 450 -13.06 19.92 -9.98
N VAL A 451 -13.44 19.74 -8.72
CA VAL A 451 -12.63 20.12 -7.55
C VAL A 451 -11.30 19.38 -7.57
N LEU A 452 -11.29 18.06 -7.81
CA LEU A 452 -10.07 17.27 -7.92
C LEU A 452 -9.14 17.80 -9.02
N VAL A 453 -9.68 18.12 -10.20
CA VAL A 453 -8.91 18.68 -11.31
C VAL A 453 -8.31 20.02 -10.93
N VAL A 454 -9.12 20.95 -10.41
CA VAL A 454 -8.65 22.30 -10.04
C VAL A 454 -7.57 22.23 -8.96
N CYS A 455 -7.77 21.43 -7.92
CA CYS A 455 -6.79 21.24 -6.85
C CYS A 455 -5.50 20.61 -7.39
N THR A 456 -5.60 19.58 -8.22
CA THR A 456 -4.46 18.87 -8.79
C THR A 456 -3.64 19.80 -9.72
N LEU A 457 -4.30 20.53 -10.60
CA LEU A 457 -3.65 21.50 -11.48
C LEU A 457 -3.02 22.64 -10.67
N GLY A 458 -3.71 23.16 -9.66
CA GLY A 458 -3.19 24.18 -8.76
C GLY A 458 -1.90 23.73 -8.07
N LEU A 459 -1.90 22.51 -7.50
CA LEU A 459 -0.73 21.89 -6.87
C LEU A 459 0.39 21.64 -7.87
N ALA A 460 0.08 21.18 -9.09
CA ALA A 460 1.07 20.99 -10.15
C ALA A 460 1.75 22.32 -10.56
N VAL A 461 0.99 23.41 -10.67
CA VAL A 461 1.53 24.74 -10.94
C VAL A 461 2.42 25.24 -9.80
N LEU A 462 1.99 25.03 -8.54
CA LEU A 462 2.80 25.39 -7.37
C LEU A 462 4.10 24.60 -7.32
N ASN A 463 4.04 23.28 -7.56
CA ASN A 463 5.23 22.43 -7.62
C ASN A 463 6.18 22.86 -8.74
N ARG A 464 5.64 23.14 -9.94
CA ARG A 464 6.43 23.69 -11.05
C ARG A 464 7.15 24.99 -10.67
N ARG A 465 6.45 25.92 -10.01
CA ARG A 465 7.06 27.17 -9.52
C ARG A 465 8.21 26.90 -8.55
N ALA A 466 8.03 25.96 -7.61
CA ALA A 466 9.08 25.57 -6.67
C ALA A 466 10.29 24.91 -7.37
N ILE A 467 10.05 24.11 -8.40
CA ILE A 467 11.09 23.45 -9.20
C ILE A 467 11.91 24.48 -10.00
N VAL A 468 11.22 25.41 -10.65
CA VAL A 468 11.87 26.40 -11.53
C VAL A 468 12.62 27.46 -10.72
N ARG A 469 12.05 27.92 -9.58
CA ARG A 469 12.68 28.92 -8.71
C ARG A 469 13.97 28.48 -8.04
N LYS A 470 14.11 27.18 -7.73
CA LYS A 470 15.34 26.63 -7.12
C LYS A 470 16.52 26.54 -8.09
N LYS A 471 16.38 26.98 -9.35
CA LYS A 471 17.46 27.06 -10.34
C LYS A 471 18.15 28.43 -10.39
N TYR A 472 17.70 29.39 -9.59
CA TYR A 472 18.30 30.71 -9.38
C TYR A 472 18.51 30.87 -7.86
#